data_e9c658325bec059f6f2482a00c66a3dd
#
_entry.id   e9c658325bec059f6f2482a00c66a3dd
#
_cell.length_a   1.000
_cell.length_b   1.000
_cell.length_c   1.000
_cell.angle_alpha   90.00
_cell.angle_beta   90.00
_cell.angle_gamma   90.00
#
_symmetry.space_group_name_H-M   'P 1'
#
loop_
_entity.id
_entity.type
_entity.pdbx_description
1 polymer ?
#
loop_
_entity_poly.entity_id
_entity_poly.type
_entity_poly.pdbx_seq_one_letter_code
_entity_poly.pdbx_strand_id
1 'polypeptide(L)'
;FTPGPVELPDRVLSSAAKPLIGHRCREFSEIFAEIERKLSLLLKSEVPVIILPSSGTGALECLAVNFLSKGDKFISVSCGVFGNRFREIAKRTGAEAVCMDVTMGEGCDIDKTVSFVKEHPECKVLLLTHNETSTGVVNPIKEIISLLPKENRPIILVDGVSSVGAIECYPQEWGVDGLAFASQKGILCP
;
A
#
# COMPACT_ATOMS: atom_id res chain seq x y z
N PHE A 1 -7.55 17.83 -13.18
CA PHE A 1 -7.56 16.41 -12.80
C PHE A 1 -6.77 16.25 -11.50
N THR A 2 -7.45 15.86 -10.43
CA THR A 2 -6.84 15.65 -9.11
C THR A 2 -6.77 14.15 -8.83
N PRO A 3 -5.64 13.58 -8.40
CA PRO A 3 -5.52 12.13 -8.12
C PRO A 3 -6.31 11.71 -6.87
N GLY A 4 -6.82 12.66 -6.11
CA GLY A 4 -7.70 12.47 -4.98
C GLY A 4 -7.63 13.63 -3.97
N PRO A 5 -8.74 13.91 -3.24
CA PRO A 5 -10.01 13.17 -3.36
C PRO A 5 -10.61 13.31 -4.75
N VAL A 6 -11.26 12.24 -5.22
CA VAL A 6 -11.86 12.17 -6.56
C VAL A 6 -13.31 12.61 -6.53
N GLU A 7 -13.86 13.00 -7.69
CA GLU A 7 -15.29 13.23 -7.85
C GLU A 7 -16.05 11.92 -7.66
N LEU A 8 -17.05 11.94 -6.76
CA LEU A 8 -17.80 10.75 -6.41
C LEU A 8 -18.96 10.53 -7.38
N PRO A 9 -19.20 9.30 -7.84
CA PRO A 9 -20.39 8.97 -8.62
C PRO A 9 -21.68 9.23 -7.82
N ASP A 10 -22.76 9.66 -8.51
CA ASP A 10 -24.06 9.96 -7.88
C ASP A 10 -24.60 8.82 -7.02
N ARG A 11 -24.38 7.57 -7.42
CA ARG A 11 -24.78 6.38 -6.64
C ARG A 11 -24.06 6.29 -5.29
N VAL A 12 -22.80 6.76 -5.19
CA VAL A 12 -22.03 6.80 -3.96
C VAL A 12 -22.54 7.91 -3.06
N LEU A 13 -22.75 9.11 -3.62
CA LEU A 13 -23.34 10.25 -2.91
C LEU A 13 -24.73 9.91 -2.37
N SER A 14 -25.58 9.30 -3.18
CA SER A 14 -26.91 8.86 -2.77
C SER A 14 -26.88 7.82 -1.64
N SER A 15 -25.86 6.95 -1.64
CA SER A 15 -25.68 5.97 -0.56
C SER A 15 -25.21 6.63 0.74
N ALA A 16 -24.34 7.63 0.66
CA ALA A 16 -23.90 8.40 1.82
C ALA A 16 -25.01 9.25 2.46
N ALA A 17 -26.06 9.59 1.70
CA ALA A 17 -27.23 10.33 2.20
C ALA A 17 -28.26 9.47 2.94
N LYS A 18 -28.10 8.13 2.98
CA LYS A 18 -29.02 7.24 3.70
C LYS A 18 -28.86 7.38 5.21
N PRO A 19 -29.94 7.09 5.99
CA PRO A 19 -29.86 7.06 7.44
C PRO A 19 -28.78 6.09 7.93
N LEU A 20 -28.10 6.47 9.01
CA LEU A 20 -27.11 5.59 9.64
C LEU A 20 -27.79 4.37 10.29
N ILE A 21 -27.14 3.22 10.17
CA ILE A 21 -27.53 1.99 10.85
C ILE A 21 -26.57 1.70 12.01
N GLY A 22 -27.04 0.96 13.00
CA GLY A 22 -26.21 0.60 14.15
C GLY A 22 -25.08 -0.37 13.76
N HIS A 23 -23.84 -0.06 14.12
CA HIS A 23 -22.67 -0.89 13.81
C HIS A 23 -22.68 -2.29 14.48
N ARG A 24 -23.64 -2.58 15.39
CA ARG A 24 -23.79 -3.87 16.07
C ARG A 24 -25.02 -4.65 15.62
N CYS A 25 -25.75 -4.18 14.59
CA CYS A 25 -26.89 -4.91 14.04
C CYS A 25 -26.46 -5.88 12.95
N ARG A 26 -27.34 -6.84 12.65
CA ARG A 26 -27.10 -7.86 11.61
C ARG A 26 -26.92 -7.24 10.24
N GLU A 27 -27.71 -6.25 9.91
CA GLU A 27 -27.65 -5.53 8.63
C GLU A 27 -26.25 -4.93 8.39
N PHE A 28 -25.64 -4.31 9.40
CA PHE A 28 -24.27 -3.80 9.31
C PHE A 28 -23.25 -4.92 9.05
N SER A 29 -23.39 -6.05 9.75
CA SER A 29 -22.48 -7.19 9.56
C SER A 29 -22.58 -7.77 8.15
N GLU A 30 -23.78 -7.82 7.56
CA GLU A 30 -24.01 -8.28 6.20
C GLU A 30 -23.37 -7.31 5.16
N ILE A 31 -23.50 -6.00 5.37
CA ILE A 31 -22.83 -4.99 4.53
C ILE A 31 -21.32 -5.11 4.63
N PHE A 32 -20.79 -5.27 5.83
CA PHE A 32 -19.35 -5.38 6.06
C PHE A 32 -18.76 -6.62 5.38
N ALA A 33 -19.41 -7.76 5.54
CA ALA A 33 -19.01 -9.01 4.87
C ALA A 33 -19.03 -8.89 3.34
N GLU A 34 -20.02 -8.18 2.79
CA GLU A 34 -20.10 -7.95 1.33
C GLU A 34 -18.97 -7.01 0.85
N ILE A 35 -18.59 -6.01 1.66
CA ILE A 35 -17.43 -5.14 1.35
C ILE A 35 -16.14 -5.97 1.33
N GLU A 36 -15.90 -6.79 2.35
CA GLU A 36 -14.72 -7.67 2.41
C GLU A 36 -14.65 -8.60 1.21
N ARG A 37 -15.77 -9.25 0.87
CA ARG A 37 -15.85 -10.11 -0.31
C ARG A 37 -15.51 -9.37 -1.61
N LYS A 38 -16.03 -8.16 -1.79
CA LYS A 38 -15.76 -7.34 -2.99
C LYS A 38 -14.30 -6.89 -3.06
N LEU A 39 -13.71 -6.51 -1.93
CA LEU A 39 -12.31 -6.14 -1.86
C LEU A 39 -11.40 -7.34 -2.16
N SER A 40 -11.74 -8.53 -1.66
CA SER A 40 -11.02 -9.77 -2.00
C SER A 40 -11.06 -10.06 -3.49
N LEU A 41 -12.20 -9.85 -4.14
CA LEU A 41 -12.31 -10.00 -5.61
C LEU A 41 -11.48 -8.96 -6.36
N LEU A 42 -11.49 -7.70 -5.91
CA LEU A 42 -10.71 -6.62 -6.52
C LEU A 42 -9.21 -6.91 -6.46
N LEU A 43 -8.74 -7.38 -5.31
CA LEU A 43 -7.33 -7.67 -5.04
C LEU A 43 -6.90 -9.07 -5.50
N LYS A 44 -7.82 -9.92 -5.95
CA LYS A 44 -7.59 -11.35 -6.20
C LYS A 44 -6.86 -12.01 -5.03
N SER A 45 -7.34 -11.76 -3.82
CA SER A 45 -6.70 -12.20 -2.57
C SER A 45 -7.71 -12.88 -1.65
N GLU A 46 -7.29 -13.97 -1.04
CA GLU A 46 -8.05 -14.66 0.02
C GLU A 46 -7.73 -14.08 1.41
N VAL A 47 -6.70 -13.25 1.50
CA VAL A 47 -6.33 -12.59 2.75
C VAL A 47 -7.35 -11.49 3.07
N PRO A 48 -7.93 -11.49 4.29
CA PRO A 48 -8.91 -10.49 4.69
C PRO A 48 -8.36 -9.07 4.63
N VAL A 49 -9.20 -8.13 4.19
CA VAL A 49 -8.86 -6.70 4.20
C VAL A 49 -9.28 -6.10 5.53
N ILE A 50 -8.35 -5.47 6.23
CA ILE A 50 -8.61 -4.75 7.47
C ILE A 50 -9.02 -3.33 7.13
N ILE A 51 -10.26 -2.96 7.45
CA ILE A 51 -10.80 -1.62 7.22
C ILE A 51 -10.53 -0.75 8.44
N LEU A 52 -9.73 0.30 8.26
CA LEU A 52 -9.39 1.25 9.30
C LEU A 52 -10.16 2.56 9.09
N PRO A 53 -10.80 3.14 10.11
CA PRO A 53 -11.39 4.48 10.04
C PRO A 53 -10.28 5.54 10.09
N SER A 54 -9.49 5.63 9.01
CA SER A 54 -8.29 6.46 8.93
C SER A 54 -8.01 6.87 7.49
N SER A 55 -6.92 7.60 7.27
CA SER A 55 -6.41 7.97 5.95
C SER A 55 -5.47 6.89 5.40
N GLY A 56 -5.12 6.97 4.10
CA GLY A 56 -4.05 6.14 3.51
C GLY A 56 -2.72 6.27 4.27
N THR A 57 -2.40 7.47 4.78
CA THR A 57 -1.22 7.68 5.65
C THR A 57 -1.31 6.86 6.94
N GLY A 58 -2.49 6.81 7.57
CA GLY A 58 -2.70 5.96 8.76
C GLY A 58 -2.62 4.46 8.44
N ALA A 59 -3.01 4.03 7.25
CA ALA A 59 -2.82 2.65 6.81
C ALA A 59 -1.33 2.31 6.63
N LEU A 60 -0.53 3.22 6.07
CA LEU A 60 0.93 3.07 5.99
C LEU A 60 1.59 3.02 7.37
N GLU A 61 1.12 3.86 8.29
CA GLU A 61 1.59 3.84 9.68
C GLU A 61 1.24 2.51 10.36
N CYS A 62 0.02 2.00 10.14
CA CYS A 62 -0.38 0.69 10.63
C CYS A 62 0.56 -0.42 10.15
N LEU A 63 0.93 -0.44 8.87
CA LEU A 63 1.94 -1.37 8.36
C LEU A 63 3.27 -1.17 9.08
N ALA A 64 3.78 0.05 9.15
CA ALA A 64 5.08 0.33 9.74
C ALA A 64 5.18 -0.15 11.20
N VAL A 65 4.20 0.17 12.05
CA VAL A 65 4.24 -0.17 13.47
C VAL A 65 4.01 -1.66 13.76
N ASN A 66 3.41 -2.39 12.83
CA ASN A 66 3.22 -3.84 12.98
C ASN A 66 4.45 -4.65 12.54
N PHE A 67 5.26 -4.13 11.64
CA PHE A 67 6.39 -4.88 11.06
C PHE A 67 7.76 -4.36 11.50
N LEU A 68 7.86 -3.13 12.00
CA LEU A 68 9.11 -2.50 12.42
C LEU A 68 9.09 -2.13 13.91
N SER A 69 10.24 -2.32 14.54
CA SER A 69 10.52 -1.96 15.92
C SER A 69 11.81 -1.15 16.00
N LYS A 70 12.05 -0.50 17.13
CA LYS A 70 13.28 0.24 17.37
C LYS A 70 14.51 -0.66 17.18
N GLY A 71 15.44 -0.22 16.36
CA GLY A 71 16.67 -0.94 16.02
C GLY A 71 16.58 -1.90 14.85
N ASP A 72 15.36 -2.18 14.31
CA ASP A 72 15.22 -2.89 13.04
C ASP A 72 15.78 -2.03 11.90
N LYS A 73 16.27 -2.67 10.84
CA LYS A 73 16.65 -1.99 9.60
C LYS A 73 15.63 -2.28 8.50
N PHE A 74 15.40 -1.29 7.65
CA PHE A 74 14.51 -1.45 6.49
C PHE A 74 15.06 -0.76 5.25
N ILE A 75 14.80 -1.34 4.10
CA ILE A 75 15.08 -0.73 2.80
C ILE A 75 13.88 0.15 2.41
N SER A 76 14.17 1.38 1.97
CA SER A 76 13.19 2.26 1.36
C SER A 76 13.62 2.62 -0.05
N VAL A 77 12.88 2.17 -1.05
CA VAL A 77 13.04 2.59 -2.44
C VAL A 77 12.05 3.70 -2.74
N SER A 78 12.55 4.86 -3.12
CA SER A 78 11.71 6.04 -3.33
C SER A 78 12.06 6.77 -4.62
N CYS A 79 11.02 7.10 -5.41
CA CYS A 79 11.12 7.92 -6.62
C CYS A 79 10.27 9.21 -6.52
N GLY A 80 9.86 9.60 -5.30
CA GLY A 80 9.07 10.81 -5.11
C GLY A 80 8.60 11.07 -3.68
N VAL A 81 7.60 11.94 -3.57
CA VAL A 81 7.11 12.46 -2.30
C VAL A 81 6.46 11.38 -1.42
N PHE A 82 5.70 10.46 -2.01
CA PHE A 82 4.97 9.46 -1.23
C PHE A 82 5.88 8.32 -0.78
N GLY A 83 6.85 7.90 -1.59
CA GLY A 83 7.89 6.99 -1.14
C GLY A 83 8.70 7.56 0.03
N ASN A 84 9.08 8.84 -0.04
CA ASN A 84 9.74 9.54 1.07
C ASN A 84 8.84 9.64 2.31
N ARG A 85 7.53 9.89 2.14
CA ARG A 85 6.56 9.91 3.24
C ARG A 85 6.49 8.56 3.94
N PHE A 86 6.42 7.46 3.20
CA PHE A 86 6.39 6.13 3.79
C PHE A 86 7.66 5.84 4.59
N ARG A 87 8.83 6.23 4.07
CA ARG A 87 10.12 6.18 4.79
C ARG A 87 10.06 6.91 6.12
N GLU A 88 9.60 8.16 6.11
CA GLU A 88 9.54 8.99 7.32
C GLU A 88 8.53 8.43 8.36
N ILE A 89 7.44 7.84 7.92
CA ILE A 89 6.51 7.11 8.79
C ILE A 89 7.23 5.93 9.44
N ALA A 90 7.91 5.12 8.65
CA ALA A 90 8.64 3.95 9.15
C ALA A 90 9.75 4.32 10.14
N LYS A 91 10.50 5.40 9.91
CA LYS A 91 11.51 5.90 10.84
C LYS A 91 10.97 6.27 12.22
N ARG A 92 9.68 6.65 12.32
CA ARG A 92 9.04 6.97 13.60
C ARG A 92 8.91 5.78 14.54
N THR A 93 9.02 4.55 14.05
CA THR A 93 9.09 3.34 14.88
C THR A 93 10.42 3.21 15.64
N GLY A 94 11.42 4.03 15.29
CA GLY A 94 12.79 3.92 15.76
C GLY A 94 13.64 2.96 14.94
N ALA A 95 13.14 2.50 13.78
CA ALA A 95 13.89 1.70 12.83
C ALA A 95 14.81 2.58 11.96
N GLU A 96 15.88 1.98 11.44
CA GLU A 96 16.90 2.62 10.63
C GLU A 96 16.65 2.37 9.14
N ALA A 97 16.65 3.46 8.35
CA ALA A 97 16.41 3.38 6.92
C ALA A 97 17.72 3.18 6.13
N VAL A 98 17.75 2.17 5.28
CA VAL A 98 18.71 2.00 4.19
C VAL A 98 18.01 2.50 2.91
N CYS A 99 18.50 3.60 2.34
CA CYS A 99 17.76 4.33 1.31
C CYS A 99 18.31 4.07 -0.08
N MET A 100 17.41 3.76 -1.02
CA MET A 100 17.67 3.80 -2.45
C MET A 100 16.78 4.90 -3.05
N ASP A 101 17.37 6.04 -3.36
CA ASP A 101 16.67 7.16 -3.97
C ASP A 101 16.81 7.10 -5.49
N VAL A 102 15.68 7.12 -6.17
CA VAL A 102 15.55 7.17 -7.64
C VAL A 102 15.23 8.60 -8.04
N THR A 103 15.73 9.05 -9.18
CA THR A 103 15.43 10.38 -9.72
C THR A 103 13.90 10.59 -9.82
N MET A 104 13.42 11.74 -9.36
CA MET A 104 12.00 12.07 -9.47
C MET A 104 11.56 12.04 -10.94
N GLY A 105 10.46 11.32 -11.19
CA GLY A 105 9.93 11.12 -12.54
C GLY A 105 10.46 9.89 -13.28
N GLU A 106 11.45 9.21 -12.70
CA GLU A 106 11.93 7.91 -13.18
C GLU A 106 11.33 6.77 -12.34
N GLY A 107 11.09 5.63 -12.97
CA GLY A 107 10.67 4.41 -12.26
C GLY A 107 11.85 3.67 -11.65
N CYS A 108 11.56 2.82 -10.67
CA CYS A 108 12.56 1.95 -10.08
C CYS A 108 13.11 0.98 -11.14
N ASP A 109 14.43 0.99 -11.31
CA ASP A 109 15.12 -0.01 -12.13
C ASP A 109 15.06 -1.37 -11.42
N ILE A 110 14.60 -2.39 -12.13
CA ILE A 110 14.34 -3.73 -11.55
C ILE A 110 15.64 -4.34 -11.05
N ASP A 111 16.66 -4.42 -11.91
CA ASP A 111 17.92 -5.11 -11.59
C ASP A 111 18.70 -4.39 -10.49
N LYS A 112 18.74 -3.06 -10.53
CA LYS A 112 19.37 -2.24 -9.48
C LYS A 112 18.66 -2.41 -8.14
N THR A 113 17.31 -2.42 -8.15
CA THR A 113 16.52 -2.60 -6.92
C THR A 113 16.75 -3.99 -6.32
N VAL A 114 16.72 -5.03 -7.15
CA VAL A 114 16.96 -6.40 -6.70
C VAL A 114 18.38 -6.57 -6.16
N SER A 115 19.39 -6.00 -6.84
CA SER A 115 20.78 -6.03 -6.38
C SER A 115 20.94 -5.31 -5.04
N PHE A 116 20.36 -4.12 -4.90
CA PHE A 116 20.39 -3.35 -3.67
C PHE A 116 19.75 -4.10 -2.49
N VAL A 117 18.62 -4.78 -2.71
CA VAL A 117 18.00 -5.62 -1.67
C VAL A 117 18.91 -6.77 -1.26
N LYS A 118 19.59 -7.44 -2.21
CA LYS A 118 20.52 -8.54 -1.93
C LYS A 118 21.79 -8.10 -1.19
N GLU A 119 22.22 -6.85 -1.37
CA GLU A 119 23.37 -6.26 -0.68
C GLU A 119 23.07 -5.91 0.78
N HIS A 120 21.80 -5.85 1.16
CA HIS A 120 21.36 -5.49 2.52
C HIS A 120 20.52 -6.59 3.19
N PRO A 121 21.08 -7.81 3.37
CA PRO A 121 20.36 -8.94 3.96
C PRO A 121 19.98 -8.74 5.44
N GLU A 122 20.58 -7.74 6.11
CA GLU A 122 20.23 -7.36 7.47
C GLU A 122 18.91 -6.59 7.59
N CYS A 123 18.35 -6.13 6.47
CA CYS A 123 17.10 -5.37 6.46
C CYS A 123 15.90 -6.31 6.56
N LYS A 124 15.07 -6.07 7.56
CA LYS A 124 13.87 -6.86 7.86
C LYS A 124 12.72 -6.57 6.91
N VAL A 125 12.61 -5.34 6.43
CA VAL A 125 11.48 -4.84 5.64
C VAL A 125 11.97 -4.12 4.39
N LEU A 126 11.24 -4.30 3.28
CA LEU A 126 11.36 -3.54 2.04
C LEU A 126 10.09 -2.70 1.84
N LEU A 127 10.24 -1.37 1.78
CA LEU A 127 9.16 -0.44 1.48
C LEU A 127 9.20 -0.06 0.01
N LEU A 128 8.06 -0.25 -0.67
CA LEU A 128 7.87 0.10 -2.09
C LEU A 128 6.60 0.93 -2.26
N THR A 129 6.62 1.88 -3.20
CA THR A 129 5.42 2.63 -3.64
C THR A 129 5.02 2.18 -5.03
N HIS A 130 3.81 1.64 -5.19
CA HIS A 130 3.36 1.10 -6.48
C HIS A 130 3.13 2.21 -7.50
N ASN A 131 2.34 3.22 -7.15
CA ASN A 131 2.18 4.43 -7.96
C ASN A 131 2.62 5.65 -7.18
N GLU A 132 3.68 6.30 -7.65
CA GLU A 132 4.16 7.56 -7.08
C GLU A 132 3.34 8.73 -7.66
N THR A 133 2.35 9.15 -6.90
CA THR A 133 1.36 10.16 -7.34
C THR A 133 2.00 11.50 -7.66
N SER A 134 3.08 11.88 -6.98
CA SER A 134 3.75 13.17 -7.17
C SER A 134 4.43 13.31 -8.53
N THR A 135 4.73 12.19 -9.17
CA THR A 135 5.43 12.15 -10.47
C THR A 135 4.64 11.41 -11.55
N GLY A 136 3.57 10.68 -11.18
CA GLY A 136 2.78 9.84 -12.08
C GLY A 136 3.49 8.54 -12.50
N VAL A 137 4.52 8.15 -11.78
CA VAL A 137 5.32 6.94 -12.07
C VAL A 137 4.69 5.71 -11.46
N VAL A 138 4.49 4.66 -12.25
CA VAL A 138 4.13 3.32 -11.80
C VAL A 138 5.40 2.47 -11.70
N ASN A 139 5.69 1.94 -10.53
CA ASN A 139 6.87 1.10 -10.30
C ASN A 139 6.55 -0.37 -10.58
N PRO A 140 7.51 -1.14 -11.14
CA PRO A 140 7.34 -2.53 -11.53
C PRO A 140 7.46 -3.49 -10.32
N ILE A 141 6.49 -3.37 -9.38
CA ILE A 141 6.52 -4.11 -8.10
C ILE A 141 6.50 -5.62 -8.31
N LYS A 142 5.66 -6.10 -9.22
CA LYS A 142 5.54 -7.53 -9.56
C LYS A 142 6.88 -8.10 -10.03
N GLU A 143 7.52 -7.40 -10.94
CA GLU A 143 8.79 -7.81 -11.55
C GLU A 143 9.91 -7.79 -10.51
N ILE A 144 10.02 -6.73 -9.72
CA ILE A 144 11.00 -6.63 -8.63
C ILE A 144 10.85 -7.81 -7.68
N ILE A 145 9.64 -8.07 -7.18
CA ILE A 145 9.39 -9.14 -6.20
C ILE A 145 9.68 -10.51 -6.80
N SER A 146 9.35 -10.74 -8.07
CA SER A 146 9.56 -12.03 -8.74
C SER A 146 11.03 -12.44 -8.83
N LEU A 147 11.96 -11.47 -8.79
CA LEU A 147 13.42 -11.68 -8.86
C LEU A 147 14.10 -11.71 -7.49
N LEU A 148 13.36 -11.42 -6.41
CA LEU A 148 13.86 -11.58 -5.06
C LEU A 148 13.93 -13.06 -4.67
N PRO A 149 14.90 -13.45 -3.80
CA PRO A 149 14.96 -14.82 -3.30
C PRO A 149 13.67 -15.16 -2.55
N LYS A 150 13.18 -16.39 -2.70
CA LYS A 150 11.97 -16.84 -1.99
C LYS A 150 12.20 -17.03 -0.49
N GLU A 151 13.43 -17.41 -0.13
CA GLU A 151 13.85 -17.62 1.25
C GLU A 151 14.73 -16.46 1.72
N ASN A 152 14.58 -16.10 2.97
CA ASN A 152 15.35 -15.01 3.61
C ASN A 152 15.23 -13.62 2.92
N ARG A 153 14.11 -13.38 2.22
CA ARG A 153 13.81 -12.05 1.70
C ARG A 153 13.23 -11.15 2.80
N PRO A 154 13.38 -9.84 2.68
CA PRO A 154 12.69 -8.93 3.57
C PRO A 154 11.16 -9.05 3.42
N ILE A 155 10.44 -8.66 4.46
CA ILE A 155 8.98 -8.46 4.42
C ILE A 155 8.68 -7.30 3.48
N ILE A 156 7.80 -7.49 2.51
CA ILE A 156 7.51 -6.51 1.47
C ILE A 156 6.24 -5.76 1.80
N LEU A 157 6.38 -4.47 2.08
CA LEU A 157 5.27 -3.56 2.35
C LEU A 157 5.11 -2.57 1.20
N VAL A 158 3.89 -2.48 0.67
CA VAL A 158 3.59 -1.68 -0.52
C VAL A 158 2.58 -0.58 -0.20
N ASP A 159 2.93 0.64 -0.61
CA ASP A 159 1.99 1.74 -0.75
C ASP A 159 1.22 1.61 -2.07
N GLY A 160 -0.03 1.19 -1.97
CA GLY A 160 -0.99 1.10 -3.07
C GLY A 160 -2.10 2.16 -2.99
N VAL A 161 -1.91 3.21 -2.21
CA VAL A 161 -2.95 4.23 -1.93
C VAL A 161 -3.54 4.82 -3.19
N SER A 162 -2.76 5.10 -4.20
CA SER A 162 -3.25 5.67 -5.47
C SER A 162 -3.35 4.69 -6.63
N SER A 163 -2.92 3.44 -6.46
CA SER A 163 -2.94 2.41 -7.51
C SER A 163 -4.10 1.44 -7.40
N VAL A 164 -4.48 1.04 -6.17
CA VAL A 164 -5.57 0.07 -5.98
C VAL A 164 -6.89 0.62 -6.51
N GLY A 165 -7.54 -0.17 -7.37
CA GLY A 165 -8.77 0.19 -8.05
C GLY A 165 -8.57 1.05 -9.33
N ALA A 166 -7.38 1.60 -9.56
CA ALA A 166 -7.05 2.38 -10.76
C ALA A 166 -6.23 1.57 -11.78
N ILE A 167 -5.32 0.74 -11.30
CA ILE A 167 -4.50 -0.18 -12.10
C ILE A 167 -4.45 -1.54 -11.43
N GLU A 168 -3.95 -2.56 -12.13
CA GLU A 168 -3.77 -3.91 -11.57
C GLU A 168 -2.90 -3.88 -10.33
N CYS A 169 -3.38 -4.49 -9.25
CA CYS A 169 -2.66 -4.63 -8.01
C CYS A 169 -3.14 -5.92 -7.30
N TYR A 170 -2.36 -6.98 -7.45
CA TYR A 170 -2.71 -8.32 -6.95
C TYR A 170 -1.68 -8.77 -5.91
N PRO A 171 -1.82 -8.31 -4.64
CA PRO A 171 -0.77 -8.46 -3.63
C PRO A 171 -0.41 -9.92 -3.35
N GLN A 172 -1.39 -10.81 -3.26
CA GLN A 172 -1.14 -12.23 -2.99
C GLN A 172 -0.42 -12.91 -4.14
N GLU A 173 -0.82 -12.64 -5.40
CA GLU A 173 -0.15 -13.18 -6.59
C GLU A 173 1.29 -12.70 -6.69
N TRP A 174 1.53 -11.43 -6.37
CA TRP A 174 2.85 -10.80 -6.47
C TRP A 174 3.78 -11.12 -5.30
N GLY A 175 3.26 -11.67 -4.20
CA GLY A 175 4.03 -11.98 -3.01
C GLY A 175 4.29 -10.77 -2.10
N VAL A 176 3.36 -9.80 -2.08
CA VAL A 176 3.35 -8.68 -1.16
C VAL A 176 2.88 -9.15 0.21
N ASP A 177 3.59 -8.82 1.28
CA ASP A 177 3.27 -9.22 2.65
C ASP A 177 2.33 -8.22 3.34
N GLY A 178 2.37 -6.94 2.93
CA GLY A 178 1.46 -5.92 3.42
C GLY A 178 1.19 -4.85 2.39
N LEU A 179 -0.10 -4.54 2.14
CA LEU A 179 -0.55 -3.53 1.20
C LEU A 179 -1.43 -2.51 1.91
N ALA A 180 -1.05 -1.23 1.84
CA ALA A 180 -1.91 -0.12 2.26
C ALA A 180 -2.58 0.54 1.06
N PHE A 181 -3.90 0.79 1.16
CA PHE A 181 -4.65 1.52 0.16
C PHE A 181 -5.78 2.35 0.79
N ALA A 182 -6.49 3.15 0.02
CA ALA A 182 -7.51 4.04 0.55
C ALA A 182 -8.71 4.15 -0.37
N SER A 183 -9.91 4.32 0.24
CA SER A 183 -11.18 4.35 -0.46
C SER A 183 -11.36 5.57 -1.38
N GLN A 184 -10.81 6.74 -0.98
CA GLN A 184 -10.98 8.02 -1.68
C GLN A 184 -10.12 8.19 -2.94
N LYS A 185 -9.48 7.12 -3.42
CA LYS A 185 -8.67 7.08 -4.64
C LYS A 185 -9.37 6.23 -5.72
N GLY A 186 -8.72 5.23 -6.25
CA GLY A 186 -9.26 4.40 -7.33
C GLY A 186 -10.56 3.66 -7.01
N ILE A 187 -10.90 3.47 -5.73
CA ILE A 187 -12.17 2.84 -5.30
C ILE A 187 -13.35 3.81 -5.39
N LEU A 188 -13.13 5.11 -5.55
CA LEU A 188 -14.16 6.14 -5.72
C LEU A 188 -15.17 6.19 -4.56
N CYS A 189 -14.72 6.04 -3.31
CA CYS A 189 -15.51 6.22 -2.09
C CYS A 189 -14.94 7.37 -1.24
N PRO A 190 -15.77 8.01 -0.37
CA PRO A 190 -15.30 9.04 0.54
C PRO A 190 -14.21 8.51 1.49
#